data_276e6e5b2c948b26340c2a13c25b1331
#
_entry.id   276e6e5b2c948b26340c2a13c25b1331
#
_cell.length_a   1.000
_cell.length_b   1.000
_cell.length_c   1.000
_cell.angle_alpha   90.00
_cell.angle_beta   90.00
_cell.angle_gamma   90.00
#
_symmetry.space_group_name_H-M   'P 1'
#
loop_
_entity.id
_entity.type
_entity.pdbx_description
1 polymer ?
#
loop_
_entity_poly.entity_id
_entity_poly.type
_entity_poly.pdbx_seq_one_letter_code
_entity_poly.pdbx_strand_id
1 'polypeptide(L)'
;LKKHHPLWMSIHVTHPRELTAEVTESFARLADAGIPLGSQTVLMKGINDDAAIMTPLMQGLLKRRVKPYYLYQMDPIRGSGHFRTTVEKGIEIIRALRGHTTGYASPAFCVDAPGGGGKILIAPDSVVGRDGDDLLLRNFEGKVYRYPDPMGTLGSDKPVYAAE
;
A
#
# COMPACT_ATOMS: atom_id res chain seq x y z
N LEU A 1 25.98 4.80 13.28
CA LEU A 1 24.68 4.13 13.41
C LEU A 1 24.82 2.70 13.97
N LYS A 2 25.82 1.90 13.52
CA LYS A 2 25.97 0.48 13.94
C LYS A 2 25.96 0.26 15.46
N LYS A 3 26.53 1.17 16.24
CA LYS A 3 26.55 1.06 17.71
C LYS A 3 25.17 1.19 18.39
N HIS A 4 24.12 1.53 17.63
CA HIS A 4 22.76 1.72 18.12
C HIS A 4 21.81 0.60 17.67
N HIS A 5 22.33 -0.53 17.18
CA HIS A 5 21.46 -1.65 16.81
C HIS A 5 20.68 -2.21 18.03
N PRO A 6 19.45 -2.71 17.81
CA PRO A 6 18.73 -2.79 16.51
C PRO A 6 18.19 -1.41 16.08
N LEU A 7 18.43 -1.05 14.82
CA LEU A 7 17.99 0.20 14.24
C LEU A 7 17.25 -0.08 12.93
N TRP A 8 16.06 0.51 12.77
CA TRP A 8 15.27 0.50 11.54
C TRP A 8 15.19 1.92 11.00
N MET A 9 15.21 2.07 9.69
CA MET A 9 15.13 3.39 9.08
C MET A 9 13.93 3.48 8.13
N SER A 10 13.12 4.52 8.33
CA SER A 10 12.03 4.89 7.44
C SER A 10 12.49 6.01 6.51
N ILE A 11 12.26 5.83 5.20
CA ILE A 11 12.75 6.72 4.15
C ILE A 11 11.54 7.25 3.37
N HIS A 12 11.52 8.55 3.09
CA HIS A 12 10.54 9.14 2.19
C HIS A 12 11.06 9.12 0.76
N VAL A 13 10.31 8.49 -0.14
CA VAL A 13 10.51 8.52 -1.59
C VAL A 13 9.14 8.62 -2.24
N THR A 14 8.95 9.59 -3.10
CA THR A 14 7.64 9.93 -3.65
C THR A 14 7.53 9.60 -5.14
N HIS A 15 8.66 9.62 -5.87
CA HIS A 15 8.66 9.43 -7.31
C HIS A 15 9.86 8.57 -7.78
N PRO A 16 9.74 7.77 -8.86
CA PRO A 16 10.86 6.95 -9.38
C PRO A 16 12.11 7.74 -9.75
N ARG A 17 11.96 9.01 -10.12
CA ARG A 17 13.11 9.91 -10.45
C ARG A 17 14.02 10.19 -9.26
N GLU A 18 13.56 9.99 -8.04
CA GLU A 18 14.39 10.13 -6.83
C GLU A 18 15.36 8.94 -6.64
N LEU A 19 15.12 7.82 -7.33
CA LEU A 19 15.93 6.61 -7.23
C LEU A 19 17.20 6.72 -8.11
N THR A 20 18.00 7.77 -7.89
CA THR A 20 19.24 8.03 -8.60
C THR A 20 20.34 7.02 -8.26
N ALA A 21 21.50 7.11 -8.91
CA ALA A 21 22.68 6.28 -8.60
C ALA A 21 23.18 6.55 -7.16
N GLU A 22 23.24 7.82 -6.77
CA GLU A 22 23.73 8.25 -5.43
C GLU A 22 22.78 7.78 -4.32
N VAL A 23 21.48 7.88 -4.54
CA VAL A 23 20.44 7.36 -3.61
C VAL A 23 20.55 5.84 -3.51
N THR A 24 20.73 5.15 -4.64
CA THR A 24 20.92 3.69 -4.69
C THR A 24 22.13 3.25 -3.87
N GLU A 25 23.28 3.93 -4.02
CA GLU A 25 24.48 3.67 -3.24
C GLU A 25 24.26 3.95 -1.74
N SER A 26 23.56 5.02 -1.41
CA SER A 26 23.26 5.38 -0.02
C SER A 26 22.39 4.32 0.66
N PHE A 27 21.37 3.80 -0.03
CA PHE A 27 20.56 2.68 0.47
C PHE A 27 21.38 1.41 0.63
N ALA A 28 22.27 1.10 -0.33
CA ALA A 28 23.15 -0.05 -0.24
C ALA A 28 24.04 0.03 1.01
N ARG A 29 24.70 1.18 1.27
CA ARG A 29 25.52 1.38 2.47
C ARG A 29 24.77 1.16 3.78
N LEU A 30 23.50 1.64 3.86
CA LEU A 30 22.66 1.43 5.03
C LEU A 30 22.29 -0.05 5.21
N ALA A 31 21.85 -0.69 4.13
CA ALA A 31 21.45 -2.09 4.14
C ALA A 31 22.66 -3.03 4.44
N ASP A 32 23.84 -2.74 3.88
CA ASP A 32 25.08 -3.48 4.16
C ASP A 32 25.56 -3.28 5.62
N ALA A 33 25.16 -2.17 6.24
CA ALA A 33 25.40 -1.94 7.66
C ALA A 33 24.43 -2.72 8.57
N GLY A 34 23.52 -3.53 8.00
CA GLY A 34 22.51 -4.31 8.72
C GLY A 34 21.32 -3.47 9.22
N ILE A 35 21.04 -2.33 8.60
CA ILE A 35 19.91 -1.45 8.92
C ILE A 35 18.75 -1.79 7.97
N PRO A 36 17.66 -2.40 8.45
CA PRO A 36 16.47 -2.60 7.64
C PRO A 36 15.85 -1.27 7.19
N LEU A 37 15.44 -1.21 5.92
CA LEU A 37 14.90 0.00 5.30
C LEU A 37 13.43 -0.20 4.92
N GLY A 38 12.58 0.74 5.34
CA GLY A 38 11.20 0.85 4.92
C GLY A 38 10.92 2.19 4.27
N SER A 39 10.08 2.23 3.22
CA SER A 39 9.68 3.51 2.61
C SER A 39 8.32 3.97 3.10
N GLN A 40 8.19 5.28 3.21
CA GLN A 40 6.93 6.01 3.34
C GLN A 40 6.77 6.88 2.10
N THR A 41 5.62 6.76 1.44
CA THR A 41 5.30 7.51 0.22
C THR A 41 3.98 8.24 0.42
N VAL A 42 3.94 9.52 0.12
CA VAL A 42 2.70 10.32 0.12
C VAL A 42 2.09 10.29 -1.27
N LEU A 43 0.81 9.96 -1.36
CA LEU A 43 0.05 9.98 -2.61
C LEU A 43 -0.29 11.42 -2.99
N MET A 44 0.19 11.88 -4.15
CA MET A 44 0.05 13.25 -4.60
C MET A 44 -0.47 13.34 -6.03
N LYS A 45 -1.55 14.11 -6.20
CA LYS A 45 -2.20 14.38 -7.49
C LYS A 45 -1.22 14.97 -8.50
N GLY A 46 -1.19 14.38 -9.69
CA GLY A 46 -0.36 14.82 -10.81
C GLY A 46 1.13 14.54 -10.66
N ILE A 47 1.53 13.83 -9.60
CA ILE A 47 2.92 13.44 -9.33
C ILE A 47 3.07 11.93 -9.36
N ASN A 48 2.32 11.22 -8.54
CA ASN A 48 2.43 9.76 -8.41
C ASN A 48 1.07 9.05 -8.25
N ASP A 49 -0.03 9.72 -8.56
CA ASP A 49 -1.39 9.20 -8.48
C ASP A 49 -1.80 8.34 -9.69
N ASP A 50 -0.82 7.68 -10.29
CA ASP A 50 -1.00 6.75 -11.40
C ASP A 50 -0.24 5.45 -11.10
N ALA A 51 -0.91 4.31 -11.37
CA ALA A 51 -0.29 2.99 -11.21
C ALA A 51 0.94 2.80 -12.10
N ALA A 52 0.98 3.45 -13.28
CA ALA A 52 2.14 3.44 -14.18
C ALA A 52 3.38 4.13 -13.58
N ILE A 53 3.21 5.03 -12.62
CA ILE A 53 4.28 5.69 -11.87
C ILE A 53 4.54 4.93 -10.55
N MET A 54 3.47 4.53 -9.86
CA MET A 54 3.60 3.90 -8.54
C MET A 54 4.23 2.50 -8.63
N THR A 55 3.89 1.70 -9.64
CA THR A 55 4.44 0.36 -9.79
C THR A 55 5.96 0.35 -9.95
N PRO A 56 6.57 1.12 -10.88
CA PRO A 56 8.04 1.19 -10.98
C PRO A 56 8.69 1.81 -9.74
N LEU A 57 8.02 2.72 -9.01
CA LEU A 57 8.52 3.24 -7.74
C LEU A 57 8.65 2.11 -6.71
N MET A 58 7.56 1.36 -6.47
CA MET A 58 7.53 0.31 -5.45
C MET A 58 8.50 -0.84 -5.78
N GLN A 59 8.55 -1.25 -7.05
CA GLN A 59 9.53 -2.24 -7.51
C GLN A 59 10.96 -1.73 -7.44
N GLY A 60 11.18 -0.45 -7.78
CA GLY A 60 12.47 0.21 -7.73
C GLY A 60 13.04 0.32 -6.31
N LEU A 61 12.19 0.60 -5.33
CA LEU A 61 12.53 0.58 -3.90
C LEU A 61 12.95 -0.83 -3.46
N LEU A 62 12.14 -1.83 -3.80
CA LEU A 62 12.43 -3.22 -3.42
C LEU A 62 13.75 -3.73 -4.02
N LYS A 63 14.04 -3.43 -5.29
CA LYS A 63 15.32 -3.74 -5.93
C LYS A 63 16.53 -3.12 -5.20
N ARG A 64 16.30 -2.07 -4.42
CA ARG A 64 17.30 -1.37 -3.60
C ARG A 64 17.26 -1.76 -2.12
N ARG A 65 16.60 -2.88 -1.82
CA ARG A 65 16.46 -3.42 -0.45
C ARG A 65 15.69 -2.48 0.50
N VAL A 66 14.82 -1.63 -0.06
CA VAL A 66 13.89 -0.79 0.70
C VAL A 66 12.49 -1.40 0.58
N LYS A 67 11.92 -1.86 1.69
CA LYS A 67 10.55 -2.41 1.73
C LYS A 67 9.55 -1.27 1.61
N PRO A 68 8.70 -1.20 0.55
CA PRO A 68 7.54 -0.32 0.57
C PRO A 68 6.67 -0.61 1.79
N TYR A 69 6.61 0.35 2.71
CA TYR A 69 5.95 0.17 4.00
C TYR A 69 4.57 0.80 4.03
N TYR A 70 4.51 2.12 3.85
CA TYR A 70 3.24 2.84 3.79
C TYR A 70 3.12 3.68 2.51
N LEU A 71 1.89 3.68 1.96
CA LEU A 71 1.39 4.72 1.07
C LEU A 71 0.39 5.56 1.88
N TYR A 72 0.70 6.84 2.06
CA TYR A 72 -0.16 7.76 2.81
C TYR A 72 -1.09 8.53 1.89
N GLN A 73 -2.37 8.57 2.24
CA GLN A 73 -3.24 9.63 1.75
C GLN A 73 -2.68 10.97 2.25
N MET A 74 -2.60 11.95 1.36
CA MET A 74 -2.08 13.26 1.73
C MET A 74 -2.96 13.95 2.78
N ASP A 75 -2.34 14.43 3.85
CA ASP A 75 -3.02 15.14 4.92
C ASP A 75 -3.68 16.45 4.45
N PRO A 76 -4.78 16.89 5.08
CA PRO A 76 -5.45 18.15 4.74
C PRO A 76 -4.67 19.39 5.26
N ILE A 77 -3.43 19.54 4.82
CA ILE A 77 -2.58 20.66 5.19
C ILE A 77 -2.99 21.92 4.41
N ARG A 78 -3.04 23.06 5.07
CA ARG A 78 -3.36 24.34 4.44
C ARG A 78 -2.35 24.65 3.33
N GLY A 79 -2.85 25.03 2.15
CA GLY A 79 -2.02 25.34 0.97
C GLY A 79 -1.68 24.13 0.08
N SER A 80 -1.90 22.89 0.52
CA SER A 80 -1.54 21.69 -0.23
C SER A 80 -2.71 21.07 -1.03
N GLY A 81 -3.89 21.70 -1.03
CA GLY A 81 -5.12 21.13 -1.60
C GLY A 81 -5.02 20.72 -3.07
N HIS A 82 -4.16 21.37 -3.84
CA HIS A 82 -3.94 21.08 -5.25
C HIS A 82 -3.19 19.74 -5.50
N PHE A 83 -2.47 19.25 -4.50
CA PHE A 83 -1.81 17.93 -4.54
C PHE A 83 -2.66 16.80 -3.96
N ARG A 84 -3.83 17.10 -3.40
CA ARG A 84 -4.68 16.07 -2.81
C ARG A 84 -5.43 15.32 -3.91
N THR A 85 -5.45 14.01 -3.77
CA THR A 85 -6.28 13.10 -4.56
C THR A 85 -7.36 12.48 -3.67
N THR A 86 -8.25 11.68 -4.23
CA THR A 86 -9.28 10.99 -3.46
C THR A 86 -8.75 9.70 -2.83
N VAL A 87 -9.42 9.21 -1.79
CA VAL A 87 -9.09 7.91 -1.16
C VAL A 87 -9.31 6.76 -2.15
N GLU A 88 -10.34 6.88 -3.00
CA GLU A 88 -10.63 5.91 -4.06
C GLU A 88 -9.43 5.73 -5.01
N LYS A 89 -8.73 6.82 -5.34
CA LYS A 89 -7.53 6.76 -6.16
C LYS A 89 -6.41 5.94 -5.50
N GLY A 90 -6.25 6.07 -4.19
CA GLY A 90 -5.32 5.23 -3.42
C GLY A 90 -5.71 3.74 -3.45
N ILE A 91 -7.01 3.45 -3.33
CA ILE A 91 -7.54 2.08 -3.44
C ILE A 91 -7.30 1.50 -4.84
N GLU A 92 -7.52 2.29 -5.90
CA GLU A 92 -7.24 1.88 -7.29
C GLU A 92 -5.76 1.50 -7.48
N ILE A 93 -4.85 2.32 -6.96
CA ILE A 93 -3.39 2.06 -7.02
C ILE A 93 -3.05 0.76 -6.29
N ILE A 94 -3.58 0.55 -5.08
CA ILE A 94 -3.34 -0.70 -4.35
C ILE A 94 -3.90 -1.92 -5.10
N ARG A 95 -5.06 -1.80 -5.76
CA ARG A 95 -5.59 -2.86 -6.62
C ARG A 95 -4.67 -3.16 -7.81
N ALA A 96 -4.10 -2.13 -8.44
CA ALA A 96 -3.16 -2.29 -9.54
C ALA A 96 -1.82 -2.92 -9.12
N LEU A 97 -1.43 -2.80 -7.85
CA LEU A 97 -0.22 -3.44 -7.32
C LEU A 97 -0.48 -4.88 -6.88
N ARG A 98 -1.57 -5.14 -6.14
CA ARG A 98 -1.88 -6.46 -5.60
C ARG A 98 -2.19 -7.46 -6.71
N GLY A 99 -1.52 -8.62 -6.68
CA GLY A 99 -1.68 -9.67 -7.68
C GLY A 99 -0.90 -9.44 -8.98
N HIS A 100 -0.41 -8.21 -9.22
CA HIS A 100 0.35 -7.85 -10.42
C HIS A 100 1.84 -7.63 -10.15
N THR A 101 2.24 -7.58 -8.89
CA THR A 101 3.64 -7.57 -8.44
C THR A 101 3.79 -8.39 -7.16
N THR A 102 5.03 -8.58 -6.69
CA THR A 102 5.26 -9.28 -5.42
C THR A 102 4.60 -8.53 -4.25
N GLY A 103 4.06 -9.24 -3.28
CA GLY A 103 3.49 -8.66 -2.06
C GLY A 103 4.50 -7.78 -1.28
N TYR A 104 5.80 -8.04 -1.42
CA TYR A 104 6.83 -7.16 -0.86
C TYR A 104 6.84 -5.76 -1.48
N ALA A 105 6.41 -5.60 -2.73
CA ALA A 105 6.31 -4.32 -3.42
C ALA A 105 4.94 -3.62 -3.25
N SER A 106 4.03 -4.20 -2.46
CA SER A 106 2.73 -3.59 -2.17
C SER A 106 2.75 -2.98 -0.77
N PRO A 107 2.69 -1.63 -0.64
CA PRO A 107 2.61 -0.95 0.66
C PRO A 107 1.23 -1.10 1.30
N ALA A 108 1.13 -0.84 2.59
CA ALA A 108 -0.14 -0.60 3.25
C ALA A 108 -0.60 0.84 2.96
N PHE A 109 -1.79 1.01 2.40
CA PHE A 109 -2.38 2.34 2.20
C PHE A 109 -3.08 2.78 3.47
N CYS A 110 -2.84 4.00 3.91
CA CYS A 110 -3.43 4.52 5.14
C CYS A 110 -3.78 6.00 5.05
N VAL A 111 -4.69 6.38 5.93
CA VAL A 111 -5.11 7.76 6.20
C VAL A 111 -4.76 8.07 7.65
N ASP A 112 -4.14 9.20 7.91
CA ASP A 112 -4.00 9.73 9.26
C ASP A 112 -5.26 10.55 9.56
N ALA A 113 -6.15 9.98 10.39
CA ALA A 113 -7.46 10.56 10.66
C ALA A 113 -7.34 11.84 11.50
N PRO A 114 -7.96 12.96 11.06
CA PRO A 114 -7.95 14.20 11.83
C PRO A 114 -8.54 14.05 13.23
N GLY A 115 -8.21 14.97 14.12
CA GLY A 115 -8.76 14.98 15.48
C GLY A 115 -8.20 13.89 16.40
N GLY A 116 -7.03 13.34 16.08
CA GLY A 116 -6.39 12.32 16.92
C GLY A 116 -6.89 10.89 16.64
N GLY A 117 -7.60 10.66 15.53
CA GLY A 117 -8.12 9.35 15.14
C GLY A 117 -7.05 8.32 14.77
N GLY A 118 -5.79 8.76 14.63
CA GLY A 118 -4.64 7.90 14.35
C GLY A 118 -4.62 7.36 12.93
N LYS A 119 -3.81 6.36 12.74
CA LYS A 119 -3.49 5.78 11.45
C LYS A 119 -4.48 4.65 11.10
N ILE A 120 -5.31 4.88 10.08
CA ILE A 120 -6.35 3.94 9.64
C ILE A 120 -5.91 3.31 8.32
N LEU A 121 -5.76 1.98 8.31
CA LEU A 121 -5.44 1.24 7.11
C LEU A 121 -6.66 1.12 6.20
N ILE A 122 -6.48 1.47 4.94
CA ILE A 122 -7.50 1.38 3.89
C ILE A 122 -7.07 0.29 2.93
N ALA A 123 -7.95 -0.67 2.70
CA ALA A 123 -7.69 -1.76 1.77
C ALA A 123 -8.88 -1.93 0.81
N PRO A 124 -8.63 -2.44 -0.41
CA PRO A 124 -9.70 -2.93 -1.25
C PRO A 124 -10.50 -3.99 -0.49
N ASP A 125 -11.82 -3.87 -0.51
CA ASP A 125 -12.69 -4.88 0.12
C ASP A 125 -12.69 -6.15 -0.73
N SER A 126 -12.19 -7.23 -0.15
CA SER A 126 -12.13 -8.54 -0.79
C SER A 126 -13.28 -9.46 -0.36
N VAL A 127 -14.00 -9.13 0.71
CA VAL A 127 -15.18 -9.88 1.17
C VAL A 127 -16.41 -9.31 0.48
N VAL A 128 -17.05 -10.09 -0.38
CA VAL A 128 -18.20 -9.63 -1.15
C VAL A 128 -19.54 -10.16 -0.61
N GLY A 129 -19.51 -11.13 0.25
CA GLY A 129 -20.71 -11.68 0.88
C GLY A 129 -20.48 -13.09 1.43
N ARG A 130 -21.61 -13.77 1.67
CA ARG A 130 -21.64 -15.13 2.16
C ARG A 130 -22.75 -15.90 1.46
N ASP A 131 -22.55 -17.19 1.22
CA ASP A 131 -23.57 -18.08 0.69
C ASP A 131 -23.54 -19.40 1.48
N GLY A 132 -24.49 -19.55 2.41
CA GLY A 132 -24.48 -20.63 3.38
C GLY A 132 -23.20 -20.63 4.21
N ASP A 133 -22.51 -21.77 4.20
CA ASP A 133 -21.25 -21.97 4.93
C ASP A 133 -20.02 -21.43 4.19
N ASP A 134 -20.19 -20.84 3.01
CA ASP A 134 -19.09 -20.33 2.22
C ASP A 134 -18.98 -18.79 2.32
N LEU A 135 -17.78 -18.30 2.62
CA LEU A 135 -17.40 -16.91 2.45
C LEU A 135 -17.08 -16.63 0.98
N LEU A 136 -17.66 -15.56 0.42
CA LEU A 136 -17.43 -15.14 -0.96
C LEU A 136 -16.29 -14.11 -1.01
N LEU A 137 -15.21 -14.47 -1.71
CA LEU A 137 -13.99 -13.65 -1.79
C LEU A 137 -13.71 -13.23 -3.24
N ARG A 138 -13.48 -11.93 -3.44
CA ARG A 138 -13.06 -11.37 -4.74
C ARG A 138 -11.54 -11.31 -4.81
N ASN A 139 -10.95 -11.92 -5.85
CA ASN A 139 -9.51 -11.85 -6.09
C ASN A 139 -9.11 -10.54 -6.80
N PHE A 140 -7.81 -10.41 -7.12
CA PHE A 140 -7.25 -9.24 -7.80
C PHE A 140 -7.74 -9.05 -9.25
N GLU A 141 -8.21 -10.14 -9.90
CA GLU A 141 -8.82 -10.10 -11.25
C GLU A 141 -10.30 -9.73 -11.21
N GLY A 142 -10.89 -9.54 -10.00
CA GLY A 142 -12.32 -9.29 -9.82
C GLY A 142 -13.19 -10.54 -9.76
N LYS A 143 -12.62 -11.74 -9.92
CA LYS A 143 -13.35 -13.01 -9.86
C LYS A 143 -13.70 -13.37 -8.42
N VAL A 144 -14.90 -13.91 -8.23
CA VAL A 144 -15.41 -14.33 -6.92
C VAL A 144 -15.15 -15.81 -6.71
N TYR A 145 -14.62 -16.16 -5.55
CA TYR A 145 -14.32 -17.53 -5.11
C TYR A 145 -15.04 -17.85 -3.82
N ARG A 146 -15.39 -19.11 -3.66
CA ARG A 146 -16.01 -19.65 -2.44
C ARG A 146 -14.91 -20.19 -1.53
N TYR A 147 -14.94 -19.80 -0.26
CA TYR A 147 -14.03 -20.30 0.77
C TYR A 147 -14.85 -20.91 1.91
N PRO A 148 -14.72 -22.21 2.19
CA PRO A 148 -15.45 -22.86 3.29
C PRO A 148 -15.11 -22.22 4.64
N ASP A 149 -16.11 -21.64 5.29
CA ASP A 149 -16.00 -20.97 6.58
C ASP A 149 -17.29 -21.17 7.41
N PRO A 150 -17.64 -22.43 7.76
CA PRO A 150 -18.96 -22.78 8.32
C PRO A 150 -19.22 -22.17 9.70
N MET A 151 -18.18 -21.77 10.43
CA MET A 151 -18.32 -21.15 11.76
C MET A 151 -18.21 -19.62 11.71
N GLY A 152 -17.92 -19.03 10.55
CA GLY A 152 -17.74 -17.60 10.40
C GLY A 152 -19.06 -16.86 10.20
N THR A 153 -19.07 -15.58 10.61
CA THR A 153 -20.21 -14.66 10.39
C THR A 153 -19.84 -13.48 9.51
N LEU A 154 -18.56 -13.34 9.13
CA LEU A 154 -18.08 -12.25 8.27
C LEU A 154 -18.81 -12.27 6.92
N GLY A 155 -19.32 -11.12 6.49
CA GLY A 155 -20.03 -10.98 5.22
C GLY A 155 -21.51 -11.34 5.27
N SER A 156 -22.06 -11.73 6.42
CA SER A 156 -23.50 -12.06 6.58
C SER A 156 -24.42 -10.84 6.41
N ASP A 157 -23.89 -9.65 6.62
CA ASP A 157 -24.55 -8.36 6.46
C ASP A 157 -24.44 -7.79 5.03
N LYS A 158 -23.69 -8.44 4.17
CA LYS A 158 -23.51 -8.01 2.77
C LYS A 158 -24.52 -8.70 1.87
N PRO A 159 -25.09 -7.99 0.87
CA PRO A 159 -25.97 -8.61 -0.10
C PRO A 159 -25.22 -9.73 -0.85
N VAL A 160 -25.90 -10.84 -1.08
CA VAL A 160 -25.38 -11.94 -1.92
C VAL A 160 -25.35 -11.41 -3.36
N TYR A 161 -24.17 -11.05 -3.84
CA TYR A 161 -24.00 -10.76 -5.26
C TYR A 161 -23.96 -12.08 -6.01
N ALA A 162 -24.95 -12.28 -6.89
CA ALA A 162 -24.91 -13.38 -7.84
C ALA A 162 -23.59 -13.28 -8.63
N ALA A 163 -22.79 -14.34 -8.62
CA ALA A 163 -21.64 -14.45 -9.49
C ALA A 163 -22.15 -14.50 -10.94
N GLU A 164 -21.84 -13.47 -11.76
CA GLU A 164 -21.99 -13.50 -13.20
C GLU A 164 -20.91 -14.35 -13.85
#